data_cb36001ddef3a1501eecc7195cd929fd
#
_entry.id   cb36001ddef3a1501eecc7195cd929fd
#
_cell.length_a   1.000
_cell.length_b   1.000
_cell.length_c   1.000
_cell.angle_alpha   90.00
_cell.angle_beta   90.00
_cell.angle_gamma   90.00
#
_symmetry.space_group_name_H-M   'P 1'
#
loop_
_entity.id
_entity.type
_entity.pdbx_description
1 polymer ?
#
loop_
_entity_poly.entity_id
_entity_poly.type
_entity_poly.pdbx_seq_one_letter_code
_entity_poly.pdbx_strand_id
1 'polypeptide(L)'
;AKLQDLIEDALNKRAEPDDVDFLVKSDVLNRLKPKMREAAQKIRRAILDGRSILLRHHNDADGICSGVAMEKAIVPLVEQVNPSNDAQYYYFKRSPSKAPFYELEDVVKDLSFALEDKERHGQKLPLIVLLDNGSTEEDIVALMQAKIYDVEVVVIDHHSPGELLTKEEKDG
;
A
#
# COMPACT_ATOMS: atom_id res chain seq x y z
N ALA A 1 -8.07 17.04 22.23
CA ALA A 1 -8.35 15.62 22.50
C ALA A 1 -9.71 15.22 21.93
N LYS A 2 -10.86 15.66 22.49
CA LYS A 2 -12.20 15.21 22.04
C LYS A 2 -12.51 15.38 20.54
N LEU A 3 -12.14 16.51 19.90
CA LEU A 3 -12.43 16.74 18.49
C LEU A 3 -11.54 15.87 17.59
N GLN A 4 -10.30 15.73 17.96
CA GLN A 4 -9.33 14.92 17.21
C GLN A 4 -9.72 13.44 17.27
N ASP A 5 -10.13 12.94 18.44
CA ASP A 5 -10.61 11.57 18.61
C ASP A 5 -11.86 11.29 17.73
N LEU A 6 -12.80 12.25 17.68
CA LEU A 6 -14.00 12.15 16.83
C LEU A 6 -13.67 12.14 15.33
N ILE A 7 -12.68 12.92 14.90
CA ILE A 7 -12.21 12.92 13.51
C ILE A 7 -11.56 11.57 13.17
N GLU A 8 -10.70 11.07 14.05
CA GLU A 8 -10.06 9.77 13.88
C GLU A 8 -11.07 8.62 13.77
N ASP A 9 -12.04 8.59 14.67
CA ASP A 9 -13.13 7.59 14.65
C ASP A 9 -13.95 7.67 13.35
N ALA A 10 -14.28 8.88 12.90
CA ALA A 10 -15.03 9.09 11.66
C ALA A 10 -14.23 8.63 10.43
N LEU A 11 -12.93 8.93 10.38
CA LEU A 11 -12.05 8.49 9.30
C LEU A 11 -11.86 6.97 9.30
N ASN A 12 -11.65 6.35 10.46
CA ASN A 12 -11.55 4.91 10.60
C ASN A 12 -12.81 4.21 10.10
N LYS A 13 -13.99 4.68 10.54
CA LYS A 13 -15.27 4.15 10.09
C LYS A 13 -15.47 4.30 8.57
N ARG A 14 -15.09 5.45 8.00
CA ARG A 14 -15.18 5.68 6.56
C ARG A 14 -14.17 4.83 5.75
N ALA A 15 -13.04 4.48 6.37
CA ALA A 15 -12.03 3.63 5.76
C ALA A 15 -12.41 2.15 5.75
N GLU A 16 -13.38 1.70 6.56
CA GLU A 16 -13.83 0.32 6.56
C GLU A 16 -14.30 -0.08 5.15
N PRO A 17 -13.77 -1.18 4.59
CA PRO A 17 -14.25 -1.70 3.31
C PRO A 17 -15.60 -2.39 3.51
N ASP A 18 -16.45 -2.32 2.50
CA ASP A 18 -17.70 -3.07 2.47
C ASP A 18 -17.43 -4.57 2.57
N ASP A 19 -18.36 -5.30 3.20
CA ASP A 19 -18.31 -6.74 3.20
C ASP A 19 -18.86 -7.28 1.89
N VAL A 20 -17.97 -7.79 1.04
CA VAL A 20 -18.32 -8.36 -0.26
C VAL A 20 -18.03 -9.85 -0.30
N ASP A 21 -18.86 -10.58 -1.03
CA ASP A 21 -18.63 -11.99 -1.29
C ASP A 21 -17.60 -12.17 -2.41
N PHE A 22 -16.77 -13.20 -2.28
CA PHE A 22 -15.87 -13.56 -3.36
C PHE A 22 -16.63 -14.19 -4.53
N LEU A 23 -16.22 -13.84 -5.75
CA LEU A 23 -16.76 -14.46 -6.97
C LEU A 23 -16.48 -15.96 -7.03
N VAL A 24 -15.38 -16.40 -6.45
CA VAL A 24 -14.99 -17.80 -6.36
C VAL A 24 -15.08 -18.25 -4.91
N LYS A 25 -15.84 -19.31 -4.65
CA LYS A 25 -15.90 -19.94 -3.33
C LYS A 25 -14.63 -20.72 -3.08
N SER A 26 -13.87 -20.33 -2.06
CA SER A 26 -12.60 -20.95 -1.68
C SER A 26 -12.36 -20.79 -0.19
N ASP A 27 -12.00 -21.90 0.47
CA ASP A 27 -11.65 -21.86 1.90
C ASP A 27 -10.39 -21.04 2.17
N VAL A 28 -9.47 -20.99 1.20
CA VAL A 28 -8.26 -20.17 1.28
C VAL A 28 -8.64 -18.68 1.28
N LEU A 29 -9.47 -18.26 0.33
CA LEU A 29 -9.94 -16.86 0.26
C LEU A 29 -10.72 -16.47 1.51
N ASN A 30 -11.57 -17.36 2.03
CA ASN A 30 -12.31 -17.09 3.26
C ASN A 30 -11.38 -16.89 4.47
N ARG A 31 -10.31 -17.67 4.58
CA ARG A 31 -9.30 -17.48 5.64
C ARG A 31 -8.50 -16.20 5.48
N LEU A 32 -8.22 -15.78 4.25
CA LEU A 32 -7.48 -14.54 3.95
C LEU A 32 -8.35 -13.29 4.03
N LYS A 33 -9.69 -13.42 3.97
CA LYS A 33 -10.63 -12.27 3.96
C LYS A 33 -10.35 -11.23 5.05
N PRO A 34 -10.08 -11.57 6.31
CA PRO A 34 -9.76 -10.60 7.35
C PRO A 34 -8.51 -9.78 7.01
N LYS A 35 -7.43 -10.41 6.55
CA LYS A 35 -6.19 -9.73 6.16
C LYS A 35 -6.36 -8.86 4.91
N MET A 36 -7.12 -9.32 3.93
CA MET A 36 -7.48 -8.52 2.76
C MET A 36 -8.26 -7.26 3.16
N ARG A 37 -9.20 -7.38 4.11
CA ARG A 37 -9.95 -6.23 4.64
C ARG A 37 -9.06 -5.26 5.40
N GLU A 38 -8.12 -5.76 6.19
CA GLU A 38 -7.14 -4.94 6.89
C GLU A 38 -6.27 -4.13 5.90
N ALA A 39 -5.73 -4.78 4.87
CA ALA A 39 -4.96 -4.11 3.82
C ALA A 39 -5.81 -3.06 3.07
N ALA A 40 -7.04 -3.41 2.70
CA ALA A 40 -7.96 -2.48 2.06
C ALA A 40 -8.27 -1.28 2.94
N GLN A 41 -8.50 -1.49 4.25
CA GLN A 41 -8.74 -0.42 5.22
C GLN A 41 -7.54 0.52 5.35
N LYS A 42 -6.31 -0.01 5.41
CA LYS A 42 -5.09 0.81 5.45
C LYS A 42 -4.94 1.68 4.20
N ILE A 43 -5.17 1.11 3.01
CA ILE A 43 -5.10 1.84 1.75
C ILE A 43 -6.18 2.95 1.72
N ARG A 44 -7.43 2.62 2.04
CA ARG A 44 -8.53 3.59 2.08
C ARG A 44 -8.26 4.70 3.11
N ARG A 45 -7.72 4.34 4.28
CA ARG A 45 -7.36 5.30 5.31
C ARG A 45 -6.27 6.27 4.84
N ALA A 46 -5.22 5.77 4.19
CA ALA A 46 -4.16 6.62 3.64
C ALA A 46 -4.71 7.63 2.63
N ILE A 47 -5.61 7.21 1.73
CA ILE A 47 -6.26 8.10 0.76
C ILE A 47 -7.11 9.17 1.47
N LEU A 48 -7.92 8.78 2.46
CA LEU A 48 -8.75 9.71 3.24
C LEU A 48 -7.91 10.71 4.05
N ASP A 49 -6.71 10.33 4.45
CA ASP A 49 -5.74 11.20 5.12
C ASP A 49 -4.99 12.13 4.14
N GLY A 50 -5.26 12.06 2.84
CA GLY A 50 -4.57 12.84 1.82
C GLY A 50 -3.11 12.42 1.60
N ARG A 51 -2.80 11.14 1.86
CA ARG A 51 -1.50 10.53 1.53
C ARG A 51 -1.53 10.01 0.10
N SER A 52 -0.42 10.12 -0.61
CA SER A 52 -0.28 9.47 -1.91
C SER A 52 -0.07 7.95 -1.76
N ILE A 53 -0.51 7.20 -2.76
CA ILE A 53 -0.29 5.75 -2.85
C ILE A 53 0.79 5.49 -3.90
N LEU A 54 1.90 4.90 -3.47
CA LEU A 54 2.93 4.38 -4.36
C LEU A 54 2.74 2.88 -4.52
N LEU A 55 2.23 2.47 -5.66
CA LEU A 55 1.96 1.09 -5.99
C LEU A 55 3.15 0.50 -6.76
N ARG A 56 3.82 -0.47 -6.18
CA ARG A 56 4.87 -1.26 -6.82
C ARG A 56 4.36 -2.67 -7.10
N HIS A 57 4.80 -3.25 -8.21
CA HIS A 57 4.50 -4.64 -8.55
C HIS A 57 5.62 -5.24 -9.38
N HIS A 58 5.76 -6.57 -9.35
CA HIS A 58 6.67 -7.26 -10.25
C HIS A 58 6.25 -7.06 -11.71
N ASN A 59 7.22 -7.08 -12.63
CA ASN A 59 6.98 -6.80 -14.05
C ASN A 59 6.74 -8.07 -14.86
N ASP A 60 5.90 -8.95 -14.36
CA ASP A 60 5.42 -10.14 -15.04
C ASP A 60 3.89 -10.15 -15.18
N ALA A 61 3.28 -11.27 -15.57
CA ALA A 61 1.87 -11.31 -15.93
C ALA A 61 0.93 -11.07 -14.75
N ASP A 62 1.18 -11.68 -13.60
CA ASP A 62 0.36 -11.54 -12.39
C ASP A 62 0.64 -10.23 -11.66
N GLY A 63 1.89 -9.79 -11.58
CA GLY A 63 2.24 -8.47 -11.07
C GLY A 63 1.60 -7.34 -11.87
N ILE A 64 1.62 -7.39 -13.19
CA ILE A 64 0.97 -6.39 -14.05
C ILE A 64 -0.55 -6.45 -13.88
N CYS A 65 -1.16 -7.65 -13.88
CA CYS A 65 -2.60 -7.81 -13.71
C CYS A 65 -3.06 -7.30 -12.34
N SER A 66 -2.34 -7.64 -11.27
CA SER A 66 -2.65 -7.16 -9.91
C SER A 66 -2.48 -5.64 -9.81
N GLY A 67 -1.42 -5.09 -10.41
CA GLY A 67 -1.16 -3.65 -10.47
C GLY A 67 -2.28 -2.87 -11.16
N VAL A 68 -2.74 -3.35 -12.32
CA VAL A 68 -3.86 -2.73 -13.06
C VAL A 68 -5.18 -2.86 -12.30
N ALA A 69 -5.45 -4.01 -11.69
CA ALA A 69 -6.66 -4.21 -10.88
C ALA A 69 -6.68 -3.25 -9.68
N MET A 70 -5.56 -3.11 -8.98
CA MET A 70 -5.44 -2.21 -7.84
C MET A 70 -5.53 -0.73 -8.24
N GLU A 71 -4.92 -0.33 -9.36
CA GLU A 71 -5.07 1.02 -9.92
C GLU A 71 -6.54 1.36 -10.17
N LYS A 72 -7.27 0.46 -10.83
CA LYS A 72 -8.71 0.64 -11.10
C LYS A 72 -9.57 0.70 -9.83
N ALA A 73 -9.14 0.10 -8.75
CA ALA A 73 -9.83 0.17 -7.46
C ALA A 73 -9.49 1.47 -6.68
N ILE A 74 -8.24 1.93 -6.75
CA ILE A 74 -7.74 3.05 -5.96
C ILE A 74 -8.06 4.40 -6.61
N VAL A 75 -7.81 4.56 -7.91
CA VAL A 75 -7.92 5.86 -8.60
C VAL A 75 -9.29 6.52 -8.45
N PRO A 76 -10.44 5.81 -8.61
CA PRO A 76 -11.74 6.44 -8.40
C PRO A 76 -11.94 7.00 -6.98
N LEU A 77 -11.38 6.33 -5.95
CA LEU A 77 -11.47 6.83 -4.58
C LEU A 77 -10.56 8.06 -4.38
N VAL A 78 -9.37 8.06 -4.97
CA VAL A 78 -8.47 9.22 -4.95
C VAL A 78 -9.13 10.44 -5.56
N GLU A 79 -9.77 10.29 -6.73
CA GLU A 79 -10.49 11.37 -7.42
C GLU A 79 -11.72 11.86 -6.63
N GLN A 80 -12.41 10.94 -5.97
CA GLN A 80 -13.56 11.30 -5.11
C GLN A 80 -13.14 12.11 -3.89
N VAL A 81 -12.00 11.78 -3.29
CA VAL A 81 -11.49 12.44 -2.09
C VAL A 81 -10.81 13.77 -2.44
N ASN A 82 -10.16 13.83 -3.58
CA ASN A 82 -9.42 15.01 -4.04
C ASN A 82 -10.02 15.48 -5.39
N PRO A 83 -11.05 16.34 -5.37
CA PRO A 83 -11.78 16.77 -6.57
C PRO A 83 -10.97 17.78 -7.40
N SER A 84 -9.78 17.40 -7.81
CA SER A 84 -8.88 18.14 -8.71
C SER A 84 -8.69 17.33 -9.99
N ASN A 85 -8.59 17.99 -11.14
CA ASN A 85 -8.33 17.33 -12.41
C ASN A 85 -6.98 16.57 -12.42
N ASP A 86 -6.07 16.94 -11.54
CA ASP A 86 -4.73 16.38 -11.43
C ASP A 86 -4.59 15.43 -10.21
N ALA A 87 -5.70 15.04 -9.57
CA ALA A 87 -5.68 14.23 -8.35
C ALA A 87 -4.90 12.92 -8.52
N GLN A 88 -5.11 12.22 -9.62
CA GLN A 88 -4.38 11.00 -9.92
C GLN A 88 -2.87 11.26 -9.98
N TYR A 89 -2.44 12.33 -10.63
CA TYR A 89 -1.02 12.66 -10.79
C TYR A 89 -0.31 12.88 -9.44
N TYR A 90 -0.96 13.55 -8.49
CA TYR A 90 -0.37 13.88 -7.19
C TYR A 90 -0.54 12.79 -6.12
N TYR A 91 -1.60 12.00 -6.19
CA TYR A 91 -1.95 11.07 -5.12
C TYR A 91 -1.87 9.59 -5.49
N PHE A 92 -1.52 9.26 -6.73
CA PHE A 92 -1.36 7.88 -7.15
C PHE A 92 -0.23 7.71 -8.15
N LYS A 93 0.65 6.76 -7.89
CA LYS A 93 1.73 6.39 -8.80
C LYS A 93 1.86 4.87 -8.83
N ARG A 94 1.84 4.28 -10.04
CA ARG A 94 2.15 2.88 -10.27
C ARG A 94 3.50 2.75 -10.96
N SER A 95 4.38 1.92 -10.39
CA SER A 95 5.73 1.69 -10.92
C SER A 95 6.07 0.20 -10.87
N PRO A 96 6.35 -0.44 -12.00
CA PRO A 96 6.82 -1.82 -12.01
C PRO A 96 8.25 -1.89 -11.47
N SER A 97 8.56 -2.93 -10.69
CA SER A 97 9.91 -3.34 -10.33
C SER A 97 10.47 -4.26 -11.40
N LYS A 98 11.77 -4.15 -11.69
CA LYS A 98 12.41 -5.01 -12.67
C LYS A 98 12.70 -6.41 -12.14
N ALA A 99 13.09 -6.47 -10.87
CA ALA A 99 13.32 -7.71 -10.15
C ALA A 99 12.02 -8.22 -9.51
N PRO A 100 11.94 -9.53 -9.21
CA PRO A 100 10.81 -10.12 -8.50
C PRO A 100 10.79 -9.75 -6.99
N PHE A 101 11.51 -8.74 -6.59
CA PHE A 101 11.59 -8.22 -5.23
C PHE A 101 11.73 -6.69 -5.23
N TYR A 102 11.48 -6.07 -4.08
CA TYR A 102 11.60 -4.64 -3.89
C TYR A 102 13.07 -4.27 -3.64
N GLU A 103 13.74 -3.80 -4.69
CA GLU A 103 15.18 -3.51 -4.65
C GLU A 103 15.49 -2.23 -3.86
N LEU A 104 16.72 -2.17 -3.34
CA LEU A 104 17.24 -0.95 -2.69
C LEU A 104 17.17 0.26 -3.63
N GLU A 105 17.41 0.08 -4.93
CA GLU A 105 17.29 1.15 -5.92
C GLU A 105 15.86 1.68 -6.03
N ASP A 106 14.87 0.81 -5.94
CA ASP A 106 13.46 1.19 -6.00
C ASP A 106 13.04 1.98 -4.76
N VAL A 107 13.40 1.51 -3.55
CA VAL A 107 13.06 2.25 -2.33
C VAL A 107 13.76 3.60 -2.26
N VAL A 108 15.00 3.71 -2.71
CA VAL A 108 15.73 4.99 -2.75
C VAL A 108 15.02 5.99 -3.67
N LYS A 109 14.53 5.55 -4.83
CA LYS A 109 13.73 6.40 -5.73
C LYS A 109 12.43 6.84 -5.08
N ASP A 110 11.70 5.90 -4.45
CA ASP A 110 10.42 6.19 -3.82
C ASP A 110 10.58 7.15 -2.65
N LEU A 111 11.58 6.94 -1.80
CA LEU A 111 11.88 7.83 -0.68
C LEU A 111 12.35 9.22 -1.16
N SER A 112 13.15 9.29 -2.22
CA SER A 112 13.59 10.57 -2.78
C SER A 112 12.39 11.41 -3.24
N PHE A 113 11.45 10.82 -3.99
CA PHE A 113 10.23 11.51 -4.39
C PHE A 113 9.36 11.89 -3.17
N ALA A 114 9.17 10.96 -2.23
CA ALA A 114 8.34 11.21 -1.05
C ALA A 114 8.87 12.37 -0.19
N LEU A 115 10.19 12.43 0.02
CA LEU A 115 10.83 13.49 0.81
C LEU A 115 10.82 14.82 0.06
N GLU A 116 11.04 14.81 -1.26
CA GLU A 116 10.95 16.01 -2.09
C GLU A 116 9.54 16.61 -2.09
N ASP A 117 8.51 15.78 -2.25
CA ASP A 117 7.11 16.20 -2.21
C ASP A 117 6.71 16.72 -0.83
N LYS A 118 7.20 16.09 0.24
CA LYS A 118 7.00 16.58 1.60
C LYS A 118 7.64 17.96 1.81
N GLU A 119 8.88 18.14 1.36
CA GLU A 119 9.61 19.39 1.55
C GLU A 119 9.06 20.54 0.68
N ARG A 120 8.77 20.25 -0.60
CA ARG A 120 8.35 21.29 -1.56
C ARG A 120 6.87 21.61 -1.50
N HIS A 121 6.04 20.63 -1.23
CA HIS A 121 4.57 20.74 -1.33
C HIS A 121 3.85 20.49 0.00
N GLY A 122 4.58 20.19 1.07
CA GLY A 122 3.97 19.88 2.37
C GLY A 122 3.12 18.61 2.38
N GLN A 123 3.33 17.71 1.41
CA GLN A 123 2.59 16.45 1.34
C GLN A 123 2.98 15.52 2.50
N LYS A 124 2.03 14.71 2.92
CA LYS A 124 2.30 13.63 3.89
C LYS A 124 3.11 12.53 3.22
N LEU A 125 3.87 11.78 4.02
CA LEU A 125 4.58 10.60 3.52
C LEU A 125 3.58 9.60 2.90
N PRO A 126 3.93 8.98 1.76
CA PRO A 126 3.04 8.08 1.05
C PRO A 126 2.77 6.80 1.83
N LEU A 127 1.77 6.04 1.39
CA LEU A 127 1.69 4.61 1.65
C LEU A 127 2.28 3.87 0.46
N ILE A 128 3.29 3.01 0.69
CA ILE A 128 3.81 2.12 -0.34
C ILE A 128 3.00 0.82 -0.30
N VAL A 129 2.50 0.40 -1.45
CA VAL A 129 1.80 -0.89 -1.62
C VAL A 129 2.61 -1.75 -2.56
N LEU A 130 3.11 -2.88 -2.07
CA LEU A 130 3.87 -3.86 -2.82
C LEU A 130 2.92 -5.00 -3.23
N LEU A 131 2.89 -5.30 -4.53
CA LEU A 131 2.09 -6.38 -5.10
C LEU A 131 2.99 -7.38 -5.80
N ASP A 132 2.81 -8.67 -5.51
CA ASP A 132 3.59 -9.72 -6.13
C ASP A 132 5.10 -9.57 -5.92
N ASN A 133 5.47 -8.98 -4.81
CA ASN A 133 6.82 -8.85 -4.25
C ASN A 133 6.73 -8.31 -2.82
N GLY A 134 7.83 -8.28 -2.10
CA GLY A 134 7.90 -7.69 -0.74
C GLY A 134 7.91 -8.70 0.39
N SER A 135 7.81 -10.02 0.12
CA SER A 135 7.78 -11.04 1.17
C SER A 135 9.01 -11.94 1.24
N THR A 136 10.02 -11.70 0.43
CA THR A 136 11.24 -12.51 0.38
C THR A 136 12.38 -11.90 1.21
N GLU A 137 13.47 -12.64 1.40
CA GLU A 137 14.63 -12.13 2.14
C GLU A 137 15.33 -10.97 1.43
N GLU A 138 15.26 -10.93 0.11
CA GLU A 138 15.82 -9.88 -0.72
C GLU A 138 15.12 -8.53 -0.50
N ASP A 139 13.86 -8.53 -0.07
CA ASP A 139 13.07 -7.33 0.20
C ASP A 139 13.46 -6.63 1.52
N ILE A 140 14.07 -7.35 2.46
CA ILE A 140 14.28 -6.89 3.84
C ILE A 140 15.03 -5.55 3.89
N VAL A 141 16.07 -5.40 3.07
CA VAL A 141 16.88 -4.16 3.09
C VAL A 141 16.05 -2.96 2.67
N ALA A 142 15.21 -3.10 1.64
CA ALA A 142 14.35 -2.03 1.17
C ALA A 142 13.22 -1.71 2.16
N LEU A 143 12.61 -2.74 2.77
CA LEU A 143 11.59 -2.58 3.81
C LEU A 143 12.16 -1.88 5.04
N MET A 144 13.38 -2.23 5.47
CA MET A 144 14.06 -1.54 6.58
C MET A 144 14.35 -0.07 6.24
N GLN A 145 14.73 0.24 5.00
CA GLN A 145 14.92 1.63 4.58
C GLN A 145 13.61 2.43 4.67
N ALA A 146 12.50 1.88 4.15
CA ALA A 146 11.19 2.52 4.28
C ALA A 146 10.84 2.79 5.75
N LYS A 147 11.06 1.81 6.63
CA LYS A 147 10.80 1.92 8.07
C LYS A 147 11.66 3.02 8.75
N ILE A 148 12.94 3.16 8.39
CA ILE A 148 13.83 4.21 8.93
C ILE A 148 13.29 5.61 8.63
N TYR A 149 12.60 5.80 7.50
CA TYR A 149 12.01 7.07 7.10
C TYR A 149 10.53 7.22 7.50
N ASP A 150 10.02 6.35 8.38
CA ASP A 150 8.61 6.32 8.81
C ASP A 150 7.61 6.19 7.64
N VAL A 151 8.02 5.55 6.55
CA VAL A 151 7.13 5.25 5.42
C VAL A 151 6.49 3.90 5.65
N GLU A 152 5.16 3.90 5.73
CA GLU A 152 4.36 2.70 5.91
C GLU A 152 4.29 1.89 4.62
N VAL A 153 4.44 0.57 4.75
CA VAL A 153 4.38 -0.37 3.63
C VAL A 153 3.27 -1.41 3.87
N VAL A 154 2.51 -1.70 2.83
CA VAL A 154 1.57 -2.83 2.79
C VAL A 154 2.05 -3.81 1.73
N VAL A 155 2.23 -5.07 2.11
CA VAL A 155 2.67 -6.16 1.22
C VAL A 155 1.48 -7.07 0.92
N ILE A 156 1.25 -7.34 -0.37
CA ILE A 156 0.24 -8.29 -0.87
C ILE A 156 0.96 -9.19 -1.86
N ASP A 157 1.45 -10.30 -1.36
CA ASP A 157 2.33 -11.20 -2.08
C ASP A 157 1.90 -12.66 -1.90
N HIS A 158 2.27 -13.54 -2.83
CA HIS A 158 1.99 -14.96 -2.80
C HIS A 158 3.27 -15.83 -2.78
N HIS A 159 4.44 -15.21 -2.82
CA HIS A 159 5.72 -15.91 -2.69
C HIS A 159 5.92 -16.47 -1.27
N SER A 160 6.81 -17.44 -1.14
CA SER A 160 7.15 -17.99 0.18
C SER A 160 7.85 -16.91 1.01
N PRO A 161 7.31 -16.58 2.19
CA PRO A 161 7.91 -15.54 3.02
C PRO A 161 9.29 -15.99 3.54
N GLY A 162 10.24 -15.06 3.58
CA GLY A 162 11.55 -15.29 4.17
C GLY A 162 11.47 -15.63 5.67
N GLU A 163 12.40 -16.43 6.17
CA GLU A 163 12.41 -16.87 7.56
C GLU A 163 12.44 -15.71 8.57
N LEU A 164 13.11 -14.60 8.22
CA LEU A 164 13.21 -13.42 9.07
C LEU A 164 11.88 -12.66 9.19
N LEU A 165 11.11 -12.61 8.11
CA LEU A 165 9.79 -11.94 8.11
C LEU A 165 8.75 -12.73 8.91
N THR A 166 8.86 -14.06 8.95
CA THR A 166 7.95 -14.90 9.74
C THR A 166 8.23 -14.89 11.24
N LYS A 167 9.42 -14.47 11.67
CA LYS A 167 9.76 -14.35 13.10
C LYS A 167 9.19 -13.09 13.74
N GLU A 168 9.15 -11.96 13.03
CA GLU A 168 8.56 -10.71 13.54
C GLU A 168 7.04 -10.82 13.79
N GLU A 169 6.32 -11.65 13.03
CA GLU A 169 4.89 -11.91 13.29
C GLU A 169 4.61 -12.73 14.55
N LYS A 170 5.59 -13.46 15.07
CA LYS A 170 5.42 -14.28 16.29
C LYS A 170 5.70 -13.52 17.58
N ASP A 171 6.42 -12.41 17.50
CA ASP A 171 6.87 -11.60 18.66
C ASP A 171 6.12 -10.26 18.77
N GLY A 172 5.14 -9.96 17.91
CA GLY A 172 4.25 -8.79 17.90
C GLY A 172 2.82 -9.16 18.19
#